data_3a29d3b9ef9ce03fa8f56271c725f8a3
#
_entry.id   3a29d3b9ef9ce03fa8f56271c725f8a3
#
_cell.length_a   1.000
_cell.length_b   1.000
_cell.length_c   1.000
_cell.angle_alpha   90.00
_cell.angle_beta   90.00
_cell.angle_gamma   90.00
#
_symmetry.space_group_name_H-M   'P 1'
#
loop_
_entity.id
_entity.type
_entity.pdbx_description
1 polymer ?
#
loop_
_entity_poly.entity_id
_entity_poly.type
_entity_poly.pdbx_seq_one_letter_code
_entity_poly.pdbx_strand_id
1 'polypeptide(L)'
;VPNFILVAQNTLEVDYVKQACALAMSIHATTPNSKISILTDDEVPAKYKDLFDNIIEIPWGDLANKYDWKIHNRWKTYFISPYEDAIVLDTDMLVLEDITSWYDYLQQYDVFLTSTVYDYRGNKITDTFYRKNFAKYNLPNTYMGLHYFKKSDFA
;
A
#
# COMPACT_ATOMS: atom_id res chain seq x y z
N VAL A 1 11.88 -11.99 5.07
CA VAL A 1 11.32 -11.87 3.69
C VAL A 1 10.27 -10.78 3.71
N PRO A 2 10.39 -9.76 2.85
CA PRO A 2 9.42 -8.68 2.79
C PRO A 2 8.01 -9.16 2.41
N ASN A 3 7.02 -8.68 3.16
CA ASN A 3 5.60 -8.92 2.90
C ASN A 3 4.95 -7.61 2.44
N PHE A 4 4.14 -7.69 1.40
CA PHE A 4 3.44 -6.53 0.82
C PHE A 4 1.94 -6.75 0.79
N ILE A 5 1.21 -5.67 1.01
CA ILE A 5 -0.24 -5.62 0.76
C ILE A 5 -0.54 -4.45 -0.15
N LEU A 6 -1.23 -4.74 -1.24
CA LEU A 6 -1.67 -3.78 -2.23
C LEU A 6 -3.19 -3.66 -2.14
N VAL A 7 -3.72 -2.43 -2.11
CA VAL A 7 -5.17 -2.20 -2.11
C VAL A 7 -5.54 -1.64 -3.47
N ALA A 8 -6.33 -2.39 -4.23
CA ALA A 8 -6.72 -2.02 -5.59
C ALA A 8 -8.24 -2.07 -5.75
N GLN A 9 -8.84 -0.95 -6.08
CA GLN A 9 -10.24 -0.83 -6.43
C GLN A 9 -10.37 0.04 -7.68
N ASN A 10 -10.85 -0.56 -8.75
CA ASN A 10 -11.01 0.12 -10.04
C ASN A 10 -12.04 1.25 -9.95
N THR A 11 -11.83 2.26 -10.76
CA THR A 11 -12.81 3.31 -11.06
C THR A 11 -13.23 3.22 -12.52
N LEU A 12 -14.14 4.08 -12.94
CA LEU A 12 -14.50 4.16 -14.37
C LEU A 12 -13.33 4.63 -15.25
N GLU A 13 -12.37 5.35 -14.68
CA GLU A 13 -11.27 5.97 -15.42
C GLU A 13 -9.93 5.25 -15.22
N VAL A 14 -9.74 4.58 -14.08
CA VAL A 14 -8.45 4.01 -13.68
C VAL A 14 -8.59 2.54 -13.29
N ASP A 15 -7.76 1.71 -13.93
CA ASP A 15 -7.59 0.29 -13.61
C ASP A 15 -6.47 0.12 -12.56
N TYR A 16 -6.83 0.22 -11.29
CA TYR A 16 -5.90 0.04 -10.17
C TYR A 16 -5.42 -1.39 -10.01
N VAL A 17 -6.20 -2.39 -10.43
CA VAL A 17 -5.75 -3.80 -10.44
C VAL A 17 -4.59 -3.98 -11.41
N LYS A 18 -4.66 -3.35 -12.59
CA LYS A 18 -3.55 -3.38 -13.56
C LYS A 18 -2.31 -2.68 -13.02
N GLN A 19 -2.47 -1.56 -12.31
CA GLN A 19 -1.35 -0.90 -11.63
C GLN A 19 -0.76 -1.81 -10.55
N ALA A 20 -1.58 -2.47 -9.73
CA ALA A 20 -1.13 -3.44 -8.73
C ALA A 20 -0.34 -4.59 -9.36
N CYS A 21 -0.74 -5.09 -10.53
CA CYS A 21 0.02 -6.10 -11.26
C CYS A 21 1.40 -5.58 -11.69
N ALA A 22 1.49 -4.34 -12.19
CA ALA A 22 2.76 -3.74 -12.57
C ALA A 22 3.68 -3.54 -11.34
N LEU A 23 3.12 -3.08 -10.23
CA LEU A 23 3.84 -2.95 -8.96
C LEU A 23 4.34 -4.31 -8.46
N ALA A 24 3.50 -5.35 -8.46
CA ALA A 24 3.87 -6.71 -8.06
C ALA A 24 5.02 -7.26 -8.92
N MET A 25 4.97 -7.03 -10.24
CA MET A 25 6.08 -7.40 -11.14
C MET A 25 7.39 -6.68 -10.76
N SER A 26 7.32 -5.39 -10.43
CA SER A 26 8.50 -4.63 -10.02
C SER A 26 9.08 -5.14 -8.69
N ILE A 27 8.22 -5.51 -7.73
CA ILE A 27 8.64 -6.11 -6.45
C ILE A 27 9.36 -7.44 -6.70
N HIS A 28 8.77 -8.35 -7.49
CA HIS A 28 9.41 -9.65 -7.78
C HIS A 28 10.74 -9.50 -8.52
N ALA A 29 10.88 -8.48 -9.37
CA ALA A 29 12.11 -8.23 -10.11
C ALA A 29 13.24 -7.67 -9.23
N THR A 30 12.91 -6.89 -8.21
CA THR A 30 13.91 -6.17 -7.38
C THR A 30 14.13 -6.81 -6.02
N THR A 31 13.08 -7.35 -5.42
CA THR A 31 13.10 -7.93 -4.07
C THR A 31 12.60 -9.38 -4.15
N PRO A 32 13.46 -10.33 -4.58
CA PRO A 32 13.08 -11.72 -4.82
C PRO A 32 12.60 -12.40 -3.53
N ASN A 33 11.74 -13.39 -3.68
CA ASN A 33 11.09 -14.16 -2.61
C ASN A 33 10.09 -13.35 -1.74
N SER A 34 9.79 -12.10 -2.09
CA SER A 34 8.75 -11.33 -1.42
C SER A 34 7.39 -12.01 -1.54
N LYS A 35 6.56 -11.83 -0.51
CA LYS A 35 5.16 -12.26 -0.53
C LYS A 35 4.27 -11.06 -0.78
N ILE A 36 3.30 -11.21 -1.67
CA ILE A 36 2.41 -10.12 -2.07
C ILE A 36 0.97 -10.56 -1.95
N SER A 37 0.18 -9.82 -1.20
CA SER A 37 -1.28 -9.95 -1.17
C SER A 37 -1.95 -8.74 -1.81
N ILE A 38 -3.02 -8.97 -2.54
CA ILE A 38 -3.87 -7.89 -3.06
C ILE A 38 -5.25 -7.93 -2.39
N LEU A 39 -5.71 -6.78 -1.93
CA LEU A 39 -7.06 -6.55 -1.41
C LEU A 39 -7.89 -5.88 -2.50
N THR A 40 -8.87 -6.60 -3.05
CA THR A 40 -9.70 -6.11 -4.15
C THR A 40 -10.99 -6.92 -4.28
N ASP A 41 -12.06 -6.26 -4.71
CA ASP A 41 -13.29 -6.92 -5.18
C ASP A 41 -13.35 -6.98 -6.71
N ASP A 42 -12.39 -6.36 -7.39
CA ASP A 42 -12.29 -6.38 -8.84
C ASP A 42 -11.58 -7.64 -9.33
N GLU A 43 -11.85 -8.03 -10.58
CA GLU A 43 -11.25 -9.22 -11.17
C GLU A 43 -9.75 -9.01 -11.44
N VAL A 44 -8.91 -9.89 -10.90
CA VAL A 44 -7.51 -10.00 -11.29
C VAL A 44 -7.40 -10.88 -12.53
N PRO A 45 -6.86 -10.37 -13.66
CA PRO A 45 -6.74 -11.17 -14.88
C PRO A 45 -5.98 -12.47 -14.65
N ALA A 46 -6.46 -13.58 -15.20
CA ALA A 46 -5.93 -14.93 -14.96
C ALA A 46 -4.40 -15.04 -15.15
N LYS A 47 -3.87 -14.36 -16.18
CA LYS A 47 -2.42 -14.35 -16.47
C LYS A 47 -1.54 -13.65 -15.42
N TYR A 48 -2.15 -12.91 -14.47
CA TYR A 48 -1.44 -12.17 -13.43
C TYR A 48 -1.73 -12.69 -12.02
N LYS A 49 -2.59 -13.68 -11.87
CA LYS A 49 -2.95 -14.22 -10.54
C LYS A 49 -1.73 -14.76 -9.79
N ASP A 50 -0.79 -15.38 -10.51
CA ASP A 50 0.43 -15.95 -9.93
C ASP A 50 1.43 -14.90 -9.41
N LEU A 51 1.17 -13.60 -9.65
CA LEU A 51 1.96 -12.51 -9.02
C LEU A 51 1.62 -12.33 -7.54
N PHE A 52 0.50 -12.87 -7.07
CA PHE A 52 0.00 -12.68 -5.73
C PHE A 52 -0.10 -14.00 -4.97
N ASP A 53 0.46 -14.03 -3.76
CA ASP A 53 0.29 -15.17 -2.85
C ASP A 53 -1.15 -15.28 -2.35
N ASN A 54 -1.84 -14.14 -2.20
CA ASN A 54 -3.22 -14.07 -1.79
C ASN A 54 -3.98 -12.98 -2.56
N ILE A 55 -5.18 -13.33 -3.02
CA ILE A 55 -6.17 -12.38 -3.54
C ILE A 55 -7.32 -12.37 -2.53
N ILE A 56 -7.53 -11.24 -1.87
CA ILE A 56 -8.41 -11.10 -0.72
C ILE A 56 -9.56 -10.16 -1.10
N GLU A 57 -10.78 -10.60 -0.92
CA GLU A 57 -11.96 -9.75 -1.08
C GLU A 57 -12.04 -8.71 0.05
N ILE A 58 -12.63 -7.55 -0.25
CA ILE A 58 -12.79 -6.46 0.73
C ILE A 58 -13.83 -6.88 1.77
N PRO A 59 -13.44 -7.12 3.04
CA PRO A 59 -14.37 -7.58 4.06
C PRO A 59 -15.25 -6.44 4.59
N TRP A 60 -16.35 -6.81 5.27
CA TRP A 60 -17.24 -5.90 6.01
C TRP A 60 -17.85 -4.78 5.16
N GLY A 61 -18.06 -5.05 3.88
CA GLY A 61 -18.63 -4.11 2.93
C GLY A 61 -17.63 -3.08 2.41
N ASP A 62 -17.83 -2.63 1.19
CA ASP A 62 -16.98 -1.62 0.55
C ASP A 62 -17.35 -0.23 1.03
N LEU A 63 -16.48 0.41 1.80
CA LEU A 63 -16.64 1.78 2.28
C LEU A 63 -16.26 2.84 1.21
N ALA A 64 -15.62 2.41 0.12
CA ALA A 64 -15.12 3.30 -0.92
C ALA A 64 -16.00 3.36 -2.17
N ASN A 65 -17.09 2.59 -2.23
CA ASN A 65 -17.93 2.46 -3.44
C ASN A 65 -18.54 3.80 -3.94
N LYS A 66 -18.75 4.74 -3.02
CA LYS A 66 -19.36 6.05 -3.31
C LYS A 66 -18.36 7.16 -3.59
N TYR A 67 -17.06 6.86 -3.54
CA TYR A 67 -15.99 7.85 -3.64
C TYR A 67 -15.12 7.58 -4.85
N ASP A 68 -14.67 8.63 -5.50
CA ASP A 68 -13.66 8.54 -6.56
C ASP A 68 -12.30 8.11 -6.01
N TRP A 69 -12.00 8.49 -4.76
CA TRP A 69 -10.80 8.06 -4.06
C TRP A 69 -11.04 6.80 -3.24
N LYS A 70 -10.41 5.71 -3.63
CA LYS A 70 -10.58 4.37 -3.08
C LYS A 70 -9.69 4.09 -1.85
N ILE A 71 -9.59 5.04 -0.93
CA ILE A 71 -8.72 4.93 0.26
C ILE A 71 -9.43 4.40 1.51
N HIS A 72 -10.76 4.38 1.50
CA HIS A 72 -11.57 4.12 2.70
C HIS A 72 -11.50 2.70 3.24
N ASN A 73 -10.99 1.74 2.43
CA ASN A 73 -10.80 0.35 2.86
C ASN A 73 -9.36 0.05 3.30
N ARG A 74 -8.43 0.99 3.21
CA ARG A 74 -7.01 0.77 3.45
C ARG A 74 -6.71 0.30 4.89
N TRP A 75 -7.42 0.81 5.89
CA TRP A 75 -7.27 0.42 7.29
C TRP A 75 -7.55 -1.07 7.54
N LYS A 76 -8.35 -1.71 6.67
CA LYS A 76 -8.69 -3.12 6.79
C LYS A 76 -7.49 -4.03 6.59
N THR A 77 -6.46 -3.56 5.89
CA THR A 77 -5.24 -4.32 5.61
C THR A 77 -4.59 -4.88 6.88
N TYR A 78 -4.63 -4.14 7.97
CA TYR A 78 -4.11 -4.59 9.26
C TYR A 78 -4.83 -5.87 9.75
N PHE A 79 -6.15 -5.88 9.68
CA PHE A 79 -6.97 -6.97 10.22
C PHE A 79 -6.97 -8.21 9.32
N ILE A 80 -6.98 -8.01 7.99
CA ILE A 80 -7.08 -9.11 7.01
C ILE A 80 -5.73 -9.64 6.58
N SER A 81 -4.64 -8.99 6.95
CA SER A 81 -3.30 -9.40 6.58
C SER A 81 -3.06 -10.87 6.93
N PRO A 82 -2.61 -11.71 5.98
CA PRO A 82 -2.14 -13.06 6.27
C PRO A 82 -0.76 -13.07 6.93
N TYR A 83 -0.13 -11.90 7.07
CA TYR A 83 1.23 -11.73 7.59
C TYR A 83 1.20 -11.10 8.98
N GLU A 84 2.21 -11.40 9.78
CA GLU A 84 2.45 -10.75 11.07
C GLU A 84 2.88 -9.29 10.92
N ASP A 85 3.59 -8.99 9.83
CA ASP A 85 3.99 -7.64 9.47
C ASP A 85 3.98 -7.45 7.95
N ALA A 86 3.74 -6.24 7.48
CA ALA A 86 3.70 -5.95 6.06
C ALA A 86 3.93 -4.47 5.75
N ILE A 87 4.46 -4.22 4.56
CA ILE A 87 4.43 -2.91 3.91
C ILE A 87 3.15 -2.81 3.07
N VAL A 88 2.39 -1.76 3.28
CA VAL A 88 1.23 -1.41 2.46
C VAL A 88 1.64 -0.32 1.48
N LEU A 89 1.40 -0.55 0.19
CA LEU A 89 1.76 0.37 -0.89
C LEU A 89 0.52 0.80 -1.69
N ASP A 90 0.52 2.06 -2.13
CA ASP A 90 -0.35 2.51 -3.21
C ASP A 90 0.04 1.84 -4.52
N THR A 91 -0.94 1.53 -5.36
CA THR A 91 -0.72 0.74 -6.58
C THR A 91 -0.07 1.52 -7.72
N ASP A 92 -0.07 2.84 -7.65
CA ASP A 92 0.57 3.75 -8.61
C ASP A 92 2.07 3.97 -8.36
N MET A 93 2.72 2.98 -7.75
CA MET A 93 4.13 2.97 -7.41
C MET A 93 4.88 1.85 -8.16
N LEU A 94 6.20 1.96 -8.16
CA LEU A 94 7.12 0.90 -8.57
C LEU A 94 8.25 0.78 -7.54
N VAL A 95 8.66 -0.45 -7.26
CA VAL A 95 9.87 -0.72 -6.47
C VAL A 95 11.04 -0.86 -7.45
N LEU A 96 12.07 -0.03 -7.30
CA LEU A 96 13.17 0.08 -8.25
C LEU A 96 14.46 -0.57 -7.76
N GLU A 97 14.55 -0.91 -6.46
CA GLU A 97 15.73 -1.52 -5.83
C GLU A 97 15.29 -2.58 -4.82
N ASP A 98 16.23 -3.45 -4.42
CA ASP A 98 16.00 -4.40 -3.33
C ASP A 98 15.82 -3.67 -2.00
N ILE A 99 14.66 -3.86 -1.39
CA ILE A 99 14.31 -3.21 -0.12
C ILE A 99 14.39 -4.15 1.09
N THR A 100 15.01 -5.31 0.97
CA THR A 100 15.11 -6.30 2.06
C THR A 100 15.74 -5.69 3.31
N SER A 101 16.86 -4.97 3.17
CA SER A 101 17.54 -4.35 4.32
C SER A 101 16.69 -3.24 4.97
N TRP A 102 15.90 -2.52 4.18
CA TRP A 102 14.98 -1.54 4.72
C TRP A 102 13.82 -2.21 5.46
N TYR A 103 13.30 -3.31 4.92
CA TYR A 103 12.28 -4.10 5.61
C TYR A 103 12.77 -4.63 6.96
N ASP A 104 13.99 -5.16 7.03
CA ASP A 104 14.60 -5.61 8.28
C ASP A 104 14.70 -4.47 9.32
N TYR A 105 14.97 -3.26 8.84
CA TYR A 105 14.96 -2.06 9.70
C TYR A 105 13.53 -1.74 10.20
N LEU A 106 12.52 -1.83 9.35
CA LEU A 106 11.13 -1.56 9.73
C LEU A 106 10.60 -2.51 10.81
N GLN A 107 11.08 -3.77 10.82
CA GLN A 107 10.66 -4.77 11.80
C GLN A 107 10.99 -4.42 13.27
N GLN A 108 11.78 -3.38 13.50
CA GLN A 108 12.06 -2.83 14.83
C GLN A 108 10.91 -1.96 15.38
N TYR A 109 9.92 -1.64 14.56
CA TYR A 109 8.79 -0.77 14.89
C TYR A 109 7.47 -1.52 14.77
N ASP A 110 6.48 -1.11 15.55
CA ASP A 110 5.11 -1.62 15.41
C ASP A 110 4.39 -0.95 14.23
N VAL A 111 4.65 0.35 14.04
CA VAL A 111 4.08 1.15 12.95
C VAL A 111 5.14 2.09 12.39
N PHE A 112 5.21 2.18 11.08
CA PHE A 112 6.01 3.19 10.40
C PHE A 112 5.14 3.92 9.36
N LEU A 113 5.19 5.25 9.41
CA LEU A 113 4.48 6.12 8.48
C LEU A 113 5.49 7.03 7.79
N THR A 114 5.39 7.16 6.48
CA THR A 114 6.23 8.11 5.74
C THR A 114 5.77 9.54 6.02
N SER A 115 6.70 10.45 6.22
CA SER A 115 6.42 11.86 6.50
C SER A 115 7.01 12.83 5.45
N THR A 116 7.95 12.36 4.65
CA THR A 116 8.60 13.16 3.61
C THR A 116 8.56 12.39 2.30
N VAL A 117 7.77 12.89 1.36
CA VAL A 117 7.56 12.28 0.04
C VAL A 117 7.91 13.29 -1.04
N TYR A 118 8.60 12.82 -2.06
CA TYR A 118 8.95 13.60 -3.24
C TYR A 118 8.25 12.99 -4.47
N ASP A 119 7.88 13.83 -5.41
CA ASP A 119 7.43 13.37 -6.72
C ASP A 119 8.61 12.87 -7.58
N TYR A 120 8.32 12.32 -8.76
CA TYR A 120 9.35 11.83 -9.70
C TYR A 120 10.29 12.94 -10.22
N ARG A 121 9.96 14.21 -10.00
CA ARG A 121 10.79 15.37 -10.36
C ARG A 121 11.65 15.86 -9.18
N GLY A 122 11.55 15.20 -8.01
CA GLY A 122 12.25 15.60 -6.80
C GLY A 122 11.59 16.77 -6.04
N ASN A 123 10.35 17.14 -6.35
CA ASN A 123 9.62 18.15 -5.61
C ASN A 123 8.97 17.52 -4.36
N LYS A 124 9.15 18.15 -3.22
CA LYS A 124 8.53 17.71 -1.98
C LYS A 124 7.01 17.88 -2.04
N ILE A 125 6.27 16.81 -1.78
CA ILE A 125 4.80 16.83 -1.74
C ILE A 125 4.34 17.30 -0.36
N THR A 126 4.23 18.61 -0.15
CA THR A 126 3.85 19.20 1.15
C THR A 126 2.58 20.03 1.10
N ASP A 127 2.23 20.61 -0.04
CA ASP A 127 1.25 21.70 -0.14
C ASP A 127 -0.02 21.32 -0.92
N THR A 128 -0.54 20.12 -0.70
CA THR A 128 -1.85 19.79 -1.24
C THR A 128 -2.96 20.34 -0.33
N PHE A 129 -4.14 20.58 -0.89
CA PHE A 129 -5.32 21.00 -0.15
C PHE A 129 -5.58 20.15 1.11
N TYR A 130 -5.37 18.84 1.01
CA TYR A 130 -5.57 17.87 2.09
C TYR A 130 -4.56 18.03 3.24
N ARG A 131 -3.36 18.52 2.96
CA ARG A 131 -2.26 18.65 3.93
C ARG A 131 -2.39 19.87 4.83
N LYS A 132 -3.21 20.85 4.48
CA LYS A 132 -3.46 22.05 5.29
C LYS A 132 -4.00 21.73 6.68
N ASN A 133 -4.76 20.64 6.82
CA ASN A 133 -5.28 20.23 8.11
C ASN A 133 -4.17 19.74 9.06
N PHE A 134 -3.13 19.08 8.56
CA PHE A 134 -2.00 18.66 9.38
C PHE A 134 -1.29 19.88 9.98
N ALA A 135 -1.02 20.90 9.16
CA ALA A 135 -0.40 22.15 9.63
C ALA A 135 -1.30 22.89 10.63
N LYS A 136 -2.62 23.00 10.33
CA LYS A 136 -3.61 23.69 11.18
C LYS A 136 -3.69 23.10 12.59
N TYR A 137 -3.58 21.79 12.70
CA TYR A 137 -3.70 21.07 13.98
C TYR A 137 -2.35 20.65 14.56
N ASN A 138 -1.23 21.13 14.01
CA ASN A 138 0.13 20.79 14.42
C ASN A 138 0.36 19.25 14.46
N LEU A 139 -0.14 18.56 13.47
CA LEU A 139 0.03 17.11 13.30
C LEU A 139 1.23 16.79 12.40
N PRO A 140 1.91 15.66 12.60
CA PRO A 140 2.91 15.19 11.66
C PRO A 140 2.32 15.03 10.27
N ASN A 141 3.00 15.55 9.23
CA ASN A 141 2.54 15.45 7.85
C ASN A 141 2.81 14.04 7.30
N THR A 142 2.02 13.06 7.71
CA THR A 142 2.15 11.66 7.30
C THR A 142 1.53 11.41 5.93
N TYR A 143 2.10 10.46 5.21
CA TYR A 143 1.63 10.00 3.90
C TYR A 143 1.37 8.50 3.94
N MET A 144 0.14 8.10 3.62
CA MET A 144 -0.32 6.72 3.75
C MET A 144 -0.11 5.86 2.49
N GLY A 145 0.45 6.43 1.43
CA GLY A 145 0.76 5.69 0.19
C GLY A 145 1.84 4.63 0.37
N LEU A 146 2.66 4.80 1.41
CA LEU A 146 3.61 3.81 1.88
C LEU A 146 3.61 3.85 3.41
N HIS A 147 3.23 2.74 4.02
CA HIS A 147 3.33 2.54 5.46
C HIS A 147 3.62 1.08 5.79
N TYR A 148 4.09 0.85 6.99
CA TYR A 148 4.37 -0.47 7.53
C TYR A 148 3.60 -0.66 8.83
N PHE A 149 3.17 -1.87 9.08
CA PHE A 149 2.65 -2.30 10.38
C PHE A 149 3.20 -3.67 10.76
N LYS A 150 3.27 -3.90 12.06
CA LYS A 150 3.49 -5.21 12.69
C LYS A 150 2.34 -5.46 13.65
N LYS A 151 1.75 -6.66 13.61
CA LYS A 151 0.69 -7.03 14.54
C LYS A 151 1.25 -7.13 15.94
N SER A 152 0.80 -6.25 16.81
CA SER A 152 1.20 -6.15 18.21
C SER A 152 0.05 -5.57 19.02
N ASP A 153 0.18 -5.63 20.33
CA ASP A 153 -0.81 -5.01 21.25
C ASP A 153 -0.83 -3.48 21.16
N PHE A 154 0.17 -2.89 20.53
CA PHE A 154 0.30 -1.44 20.34
C PHE A 154 -0.29 -0.96 18.99
N ALA A 155 -0.18 -1.74 17.95
CA ALA A 155 -0.55 -1.33 16.58
C ALA A 155 -2.04 -1.49 16.26
#